data_f87478326d60c4cb28f915f97f28090e
#
_entry.id   f87478326d60c4cb28f915f97f28090e
#
_cell.length_a   1.000
_cell.length_b   1.000
_cell.length_c   1.000
_cell.angle_alpha   90.00
_cell.angle_beta   90.00
_cell.angle_gamma   90.00
#
_symmetry.space_group_name_H-M   'P 1'
#
loop_
_entity.id
_entity.type
_entity.pdbx_description
1 polymer ?
#
loop_
_entity_poly.entity_id
_entity_poly.type
_entity_poly.pdbx_seq_one_letter_code
_entity_poly.pdbx_strand_id
1 'polypeptide(L)'
;MRLLLIRHGQTSSNVGRNLDTAEPGADLTPLGERQARALPAALEGEGIDAIYVSNLVRTQQTAAPLARALGLDAHVRPGLREISAGSLEMADDLPSIRLYVETMLRWAGGDLDARLPGGESGAATLSRFDRVVEEAAAASDVAVLVSHGAVIRAWAGARCEDVTVGLAAENPLSNTGAVLLTGTPGRWRLEEWHAEALGGALVDDPSRDGPAGEPVPAAVASADDAGPAAGRPGRRG
;
A
#
# COMPACT_ATOMS: atom_id res chain seq x y z
N MET A 1 16.29 -2.62 -11.50
CA MET A 1 16.04 -1.33 -10.83
C MET A 1 15.72 -1.53 -9.36
N ARG A 2 15.76 -0.46 -8.54
CA ARG A 2 15.19 -0.41 -7.20
C ARG A 2 13.87 0.36 -7.21
N LEU A 3 12.89 -0.09 -6.46
CA LEU A 3 11.55 0.48 -6.38
C LEU A 3 11.19 0.72 -4.91
N LEU A 4 10.95 1.97 -4.55
CA LEU A 4 10.59 2.38 -3.21
C LEU A 4 9.08 2.73 -3.20
N LEU A 5 8.25 1.87 -2.63
CA LEU A 5 6.82 2.11 -2.47
C LEU A 5 6.58 2.75 -1.10
N ILE A 6 6.19 4.02 -1.07
CA ILE A 6 6.04 4.80 0.16
C ILE A 6 4.56 5.13 0.37
N ARG A 7 4.04 4.83 1.54
CA ARG A 7 2.71 5.27 1.94
C ARG A 7 2.71 6.77 2.21
N HIS A 8 1.64 7.47 1.83
CA HIS A 8 1.47 8.90 2.12
C HIS A 8 1.56 9.24 3.62
N GLY A 9 1.85 10.50 3.95
CA GLY A 9 1.83 11.03 5.31
C GLY A 9 0.43 11.08 5.92
N GLN A 10 0.34 11.24 7.25
CA GLN A 10 -0.92 11.22 8.00
C GLN A 10 -1.91 12.27 7.51
N THR A 11 -3.19 11.88 7.44
CA THR A 11 -4.34 12.74 7.11
C THR A 11 -5.36 12.75 8.23
N SER A 12 -6.33 13.69 8.18
CA SER A 12 -7.47 13.69 9.11
C SER A 12 -8.30 12.41 9.00
N SER A 13 -8.40 11.82 7.81
CA SER A 13 -9.10 10.55 7.59
C SER A 13 -8.39 9.37 8.26
N ASN A 14 -7.05 9.38 8.33
CA ASN A 14 -6.32 8.37 9.11
C ASN A 14 -6.66 8.49 10.60
N VAL A 15 -6.60 9.71 11.14
CA VAL A 15 -6.95 9.98 12.55
C VAL A 15 -8.40 9.57 12.86
N GLY A 16 -9.33 9.82 11.94
CA GLY A 16 -10.75 9.46 12.04
C GLY A 16 -11.05 7.99 11.70
N ARG A 17 -10.05 7.20 11.25
CA ARG A 17 -10.18 5.80 10.79
C ARG A 17 -11.12 5.63 9.60
N ASN A 18 -11.31 6.68 8.78
CA ASN A 18 -12.19 6.62 7.62
C ASN A 18 -11.52 5.91 6.42
N LEU A 19 -12.32 5.15 5.69
CA LEU A 19 -11.94 4.57 4.39
C LEU A 19 -12.03 5.66 3.31
N ASP A 20 -11.12 6.62 3.34
CA ASP A 20 -11.03 7.76 2.41
C ASP A 20 -10.23 7.36 1.17
N THR A 21 -10.91 6.94 0.12
CA THR A 21 -10.30 6.39 -1.10
C THR A 21 -10.65 7.17 -2.36
N ALA A 22 -11.63 8.06 -2.29
CA ALA A 22 -12.06 8.89 -3.41
C ALA A 22 -11.18 10.13 -3.60
N GLU A 23 -11.17 10.66 -4.83
CA GLU A 23 -10.50 11.91 -5.18
C GLU A 23 -11.35 13.12 -4.75
N PRO A 24 -10.75 14.18 -4.21
CA PRO A 24 -9.31 14.44 -4.03
C PRO A 24 -8.70 13.80 -2.78
N GLY A 25 -9.51 13.31 -1.84
CA GLY A 25 -9.10 12.84 -0.53
C GLY A 25 -8.70 13.96 0.44
N ALA A 26 -8.45 13.61 1.70
CA ALA A 26 -8.04 14.56 2.73
C ALA A 26 -6.59 15.03 2.56
N ASP A 27 -6.32 16.26 2.98
CA ASP A 27 -4.99 16.86 3.08
C ASP A 27 -4.19 16.23 4.24
N LEU A 28 -2.87 16.46 4.22
CA LEU A 28 -1.97 16.08 5.33
C LEU A 28 -2.31 16.85 6.61
N THR A 29 -2.21 16.17 7.75
CA THR A 29 -2.19 16.82 9.06
C THR A 29 -0.84 17.53 9.29
N PRO A 30 -0.70 18.37 10.34
CA PRO A 30 0.60 18.90 10.75
C PRO A 30 1.64 17.80 11.03
N LEU A 31 1.24 16.60 11.49
CA LEU A 31 2.14 15.45 11.60
C LEU A 31 2.51 14.93 10.21
N GLY A 32 1.53 14.71 9.32
CA GLY A 32 1.78 14.27 7.95
C GLY A 32 2.72 15.19 7.18
N GLU A 33 2.62 16.50 7.38
CA GLU A 33 3.58 17.45 6.81
C GLU A 33 5.01 17.30 7.39
N ARG A 34 5.14 17.00 8.71
CA ARG A 34 6.46 16.70 9.29
C ARG A 34 7.02 15.39 8.74
N GLN A 35 6.18 14.36 8.59
CA GLN A 35 6.54 13.09 7.95
C GLN A 35 7.05 13.31 6.53
N ALA A 36 6.33 14.09 5.72
CA ALA A 36 6.76 14.43 4.36
C ALA A 36 8.10 15.19 4.33
N ARG A 37 8.30 16.14 5.25
CA ARG A 37 9.56 16.90 5.36
C ARG A 37 10.75 16.05 5.82
N ALA A 38 10.52 14.91 6.47
CA ALA A 38 11.60 14.02 6.90
C ALA A 38 12.13 13.13 5.75
N LEU A 39 11.34 12.89 4.69
CA LEU A 39 11.72 12.00 3.59
C LEU A 39 13.04 12.35 2.90
N PRO A 40 13.38 13.63 2.62
CA PRO A 40 14.67 13.95 1.99
C PRO A 40 15.90 13.45 2.77
N ALA A 41 15.88 13.60 4.10
CA ALA A 41 16.97 13.14 4.94
C ALA A 41 16.96 11.60 5.12
N ALA A 42 15.76 11.01 5.24
CA ALA A 42 15.60 9.56 5.38
C ALA A 42 16.04 8.79 4.14
N LEU A 43 15.95 9.40 2.96
CA LEU A 43 16.28 8.80 1.66
C LEU A 43 17.55 9.39 1.04
N GLU A 44 18.39 10.03 1.86
CA GLU A 44 19.68 10.55 1.42
C GLU A 44 20.59 9.41 0.92
N GLY A 45 21.17 9.57 -0.25
CA GLY A 45 22.08 8.57 -0.82
C GLY A 45 21.40 7.42 -1.59
N GLU A 46 20.07 7.35 -1.63
CA GLU A 46 19.35 6.28 -2.35
C GLU A 46 19.50 6.35 -3.87
N GLY A 47 19.98 7.45 -4.43
CA GLY A 47 20.19 7.60 -5.87
C GLY A 47 18.90 7.72 -6.67
N ILE A 48 17.83 8.24 -6.07
CA ILE A 48 16.50 8.37 -6.67
C ILE A 48 16.57 9.26 -7.91
N ASP A 49 16.09 8.77 -9.03
CA ASP A 49 16.06 9.44 -10.33
C ASP A 49 14.66 9.66 -10.91
N ALA A 50 13.59 9.08 -10.29
CA ALA A 50 12.21 9.34 -10.67
C ALA A 50 11.26 9.29 -9.46
N ILE A 51 10.21 10.13 -9.50
CA ILE A 51 9.15 10.16 -8.48
C ILE A 51 7.79 10.09 -9.17
N TYR A 52 6.98 9.12 -8.74
CA TYR A 52 5.59 8.96 -9.17
C TYR A 52 4.66 9.07 -7.95
N VAL A 53 3.50 9.67 -8.15
CA VAL A 53 2.51 9.86 -7.08
C VAL A 53 1.11 9.52 -7.56
N SER A 54 0.22 9.13 -6.67
CA SER A 54 -1.19 8.97 -7.03
C SER A 54 -1.86 10.33 -7.28
N ASN A 55 -3.08 10.29 -7.82
CA ASN A 55 -3.89 11.49 -8.03
C ASN A 55 -4.53 12.03 -6.75
N LEU A 56 -4.48 11.31 -5.61
CA LEU A 56 -4.99 11.81 -4.34
C LEU A 56 -4.02 12.83 -3.74
N VAL A 57 -4.55 13.96 -3.27
CA VAL A 57 -3.77 15.14 -2.86
C VAL A 57 -2.68 14.83 -1.82
N ARG A 58 -2.97 13.95 -0.87
CA ARG A 58 -2.04 13.56 0.20
C ARG A 58 -0.73 12.95 -0.31
N THR A 59 -0.75 12.21 -1.42
CA THR A 59 0.48 11.61 -1.99
C THR A 59 1.36 12.66 -2.64
N GLN A 60 0.74 13.64 -3.31
CA GLN A 60 1.43 14.77 -3.94
C GLN A 60 2.07 15.66 -2.87
N GLN A 61 1.34 15.97 -1.80
CA GLN A 61 1.86 16.71 -0.65
C GLN A 61 3.02 15.97 0.04
N THR A 62 2.91 14.65 0.17
CA THR A 62 3.97 13.81 0.77
C THR A 62 5.24 13.83 -0.08
N ALA A 63 5.14 13.73 -1.39
CA ALA A 63 6.29 13.70 -2.29
C ALA A 63 6.96 15.08 -2.47
N ALA A 64 6.21 16.16 -2.31
CA ALA A 64 6.67 17.50 -2.67
C ALA A 64 7.98 17.96 -1.99
N PRO A 65 8.27 17.69 -0.71
CA PRO A 65 9.57 18.02 -0.11
C PRO A 65 10.72 17.23 -0.73
N LEU A 66 10.53 15.94 -1.00
CA LEU A 66 11.55 15.07 -1.62
C LEU A 66 11.83 15.51 -3.06
N ALA A 67 10.79 15.74 -3.86
CA ALA A 67 10.90 16.23 -5.24
C ALA A 67 11.70 17.54 -5.31
N ARG A 68 11.41 18.50 -4.43
CA ARG A 68 12.16 19.76 -4.35
C ARG A 68 13.64 19.55 -3.96
N ALA A 69 13.90 18.67 -2.99
CA ALA A 69 15.27 18.41 -2.53
C ALA A 69 16.15 17.76 -3.62
N LEU A 70 15.54 16.90 -4.45
CA LEU A 70 16.22 16.20 -5.54
C LEU A 70 16.20 16.98 -6.87
N GLY A 71 15.42 18.07 -6.99
CA GLY A 71 15.22 18.78 -8.25
C GLY A 71 14.47 17.94 -9.30
N LEU A 72 13.61 17.04 -8.87
CA LEU A 72 12.83 16.15 -9.73
C LEU A 72 11.35 16.58 -9.77
N ASP A 73 10.68 16.27 -10.89
CA ASP A 73 9.22 16.40 -11.00
C ASP A 73 8.53 15.15 -10.42
N ALA A 74 7.43 15.35 -9.71
CA ALA A 74 6.56 14.27 -9.26
C ALA A 74 5.48 13.99 -10.33
N HIS A 75 5.56 12.84 -10.97
CA HIS A 75 4.65 12.42 -12.03
C HIS A 75 3.34 11.86 -11.46
N VAL A 76 2.23 12.57 -11.63
CA VAL A 76 0.92 12.10 -11.17
C VAL A 76 0.43 10.94 -12.04
N ARG A 77 0.11 9.82 -11.41
CA ARG A 77 -0.42 8.61 -12.07
C ARG A 77 -1.62 8.04 -11.30
N PRO A 78 -2.84 8.14 -11.86
CA PRO A 78 -4.04 7.59 -11.21
C PRO A 78 -3.96 6.07 -10.96
N GLY A 79 -3.07 5.37 -11.65
CA GLY A 79 -2.81 3.94 -11.40
C GLY A 79 -2.31 3.64 -9.98
N LEU A 80 -1.71 4.62 -9.28
CA LEU A 80 -1.22 4.49 -7.92
C LEU A 80 -2.26 4.79 -6.84
N ARG A 81 -3.53 5.13 -7.20
CA ARG A 81 -4.57 5.45 -6.21
C ARG A 81 -4.84 4.26 -5.29
N GLU A 82 -5.41 4.57 -4.12
CA GLU A 82 -5.81 3.55 -3.15
C GLU A 82 -6.85 2.58 -3.73
N ILE A 83 -7.01 1.43 -3.10
CA ILE A 83 -8.10 0.49 -3.36
C ILE A 83 -9.41 1.23 -3.13
N SER A 84 -10.29 1.25 -4.14
CA SER A 84 -11.60 1.89 -3.99
C SER A 84 -12.42 1.16 -2.93
N ALA A 85 -12.86 1.88 -1.91
CA ALA A 85 -13.76 1.36 -0.88
C ALA A 85 -15.18 1.10 -1.41
N GLY A 86 -15.52 1.61 -2.61
CA GLY A 86 -16.84 1.44 -3.21
C GLY A 86 -17.94 2.00 -2.32
N SER A 87 -18.92 1.17 -1.96
CA SER A 87 -20.00 1.58 -1.06
C SER A 87 -19.60 1.77 0.40
N LEU A 88 -18.36 1.43 0.75
CA LEU A 88 -17.77 1.64 2.08
C LEU A 88 -17.01 2.96 2.19
N GLU A 89 -17.07 3.81 1.15
CA GLU A 89 -16.36 5.10 1.15
C GLU A 89 -16.72 5.91 2.40
N MET A 90 -15.70 6.44 3.09
CA MET A 90 -15.80 7.18 4.36
C MET A 90 -16.35 6.39 5.56
N ALA A 91 -16.58 5.08 5.45
CA ALA A 91 -16.92 4.26 6.61
C ALA A 91 -15.75 4.20 7.62
N ASP A 92 -16.09 4.17 8.91
CA ASP A 92 -15.17 4.12 10.06
C ASP A 92 -15.51 2.98 11.03
N ASP A 93 -16.58 2.23 10.77
CA ASP A 93 -17.01 1.11 11.57
C ASP A 93 -16.15 -0.15 11.35
N LEU A 94 -15.97 -0.94 12.41
CA LEU A 94 -15.13 -2.14 12.38
C LEU A 94 -15.54 -3.18 11.33
N PRO A 95 -16.83 -3.49 11.11
CA PRO A 95 -17.24 -4.42 10.06
C PRO A 95 -16.82 -3.98 8.66
N SER A 96 -16.99 -2.70 8.32
CA SER A 96 -16.58 -2.13 7.02
C SER A 96 -15.07 -2.15 6.85
N ILE A 97 -14.32 -1.72 7.86
CA ILE A 97 -12.86 -1.77 7.86
C ILE A 97 -12.35 -3.21 7.69
N ARG A 98 -12.95 -4.15 8.41
CA ARG A 98 -12.60 -5.56 8.33
C ARG A 98 -12.81 -6.10 6.91
N LEU A 99 -13.98 -5.88 6.31
CA LEU A 99 -14.27 -6.31 4.95
C LEU A 99 -13.27 -5.73 3.95
N TYR A 100 -12.90 -4.45 4.11
CA TYR A 100 -11.91 -3.78 3.27
C TYR A 100 -10.53 -4.46 3.36
N VAL A 101 -10.04 -4.70 4.57
CA VAL A 101 -8.73 -5.33 4.81
C VAL A 101 -8.71 -6.80 4.39
N GLU A 102 -9.76 -7.57 4.67
CA GLU A 102 -9.89 -8.95 4.21
C GLU A 102 -9.85 -9.04 2.67
N THR A 103 -10.54 -8.14 1.98
CA THR A 103 -10.51 -8.10 0.51
C THR A 103 -9.11 -7.80 -0.02
N MET A 104 -8.40 -6.85 0.59
CA MET A 104 -7.02 -6.54 0.25
C MET A 104 -6.11 -7.77 0.44
N LEU A 105 -6.24 -8.50 1.54
CA LEU A 105 -5.45 -9.71 1.81
C LEU A 105 -5.76 -10.85 0.84
N ARG A 106 -7.02 -11.02 0.43
CA ARG A 106 -7.39 -11.97 -0.63
C ARG A 106 -6.65 -11.67 -1.93
N TRP A 107 -6.52 -10.39 -2.30
CA TRP A 107 -5.75 -10.02 -3.49
C TRP A 107 -4.25 -10.29 -3.33
N ALA A 108 -3.69 -10.02 -2.15
CA ALA A 108 -2.31 -10.39 -1.84
C ALA A 108 -2.07 -11.91 -1.97
N GLY A 109 -3.08 -12.73 -1.65
CA GLY A 109 -3.08 -14.18 -1.80
C GLY A 109 -3.44 -14.71 -3.19
N GLY A 110 -3.73 -13.81 -4.16
CA GLY A 110 -4.00 -14.19 -5.55
C GLY A 110 -5.48 -14.37 -5.90
N ASP A 111 -6.42 -14.20 -4.96
CA ASP A 111 -7.87 -14.19 -5.27
C ASP A 111 -8.27 -12.81 -5.84
N LEU A 112 -7.94 -12.60 -7.11
CA LEU A 112 -8.09 -11.32 -7.79
C LEU A 112 -9.53 -11.03 -8.25
N ASP A 113 -10.43 -11.99 -8.16
CA ASP A 113 -11.86 -11.81 -8.50
C ASP A 113 -12.66 -11.23 -7.33
N ALA A 114 -12.13 -11.32 -6.10
CA ALA A 114 -12.73 -10.70 -4.93
C ALA A 114 -12.99 -9.21 -5.17
N ARG A 115 -14.12 -8.70 -4.64
CA ARG A 115 -14.51 -7.28 -4.80
C ARG A 115 -15.16 -6.75 -3.55
N LEU A 116 -14.89 -5.48 -3.28
CA LEU A 116 -15.74 -4.69 -2.38
C LEU A 116 -17.04 -4.32 -3.11
N PRO A 117 -18.18 -4.19 -2.41
CA PRO A 117 -19.42 -3.73 -3.00
C PRO A 117 -19.24 -2.37 -3.69
N GLY A 118 -19.50 -2.29 -4.99
CA GLY A 118 -19.27 -1.07 -5.79
C GLY A 118 -17.83 -0.72 -6.09
N GLY A 119 -16.86 -1.57 -5.66
CA GLY A 119 -15.44 -1.36 -5.86
C GLY A 119 -14.85 -2.08 -7.09
N GLU A 120 -13.55 -1.88 -7.31
CA GLU A 120 -12.75 -2.57 -8.33
C GLU A 120 -12.48 -4.03 -7.94
N SER A 121 -12.14 -4.88 -8.90
CA SER A 121 -11.56 -6.20 -8.64
C SER A 121 -10.05 -6.08 -8.35
N GLY A 122 -9.48 -7.08 -7.70
CA GLY A 122 -8.03 -7.19 -7.52
C GLY A 122 -7.29 -7.14 -8.86
N ALA A 123 -7.80 -7.87 -9.87
CA ALA A 123 -7.22 -7.86 -11.21
C ALA A 123 -7.14 -6.45 -11.81
N ALA A 124 -8.21 -5.65 -11.71
CA ALA A 124 -8.22 -4.28 -12.22
C ALA A 124 -7.28 -3.36 -11.43
N THR A 125 -7.30 -3.48 -10.10
CA THR A 125 -6.46 -2.69 -9.18
C THR A 125 -4.99 -2.97 -9.41
N LEU A 126 -4.57 -4.23 -9.39
CA LEU A 126 -3.17 -4.60 -9.60
C LEU A 126 -2.69 -4.25 -11.01
N SER A 127 -3.52 -4.47 -12.04
CA SER A 127 -3.16 -4.12 -13.43
C SER A 127 -2.91 -2.62 -13.62
N ARG A 128 -3.67 -1.73 -12.97
CA ARG A 128 -3.41 -0.28 -13.05
C ARG A 128 -2.11 0.13 -12.35
N PHE A 129 -1.78 -0.55 -11.24
CA PHE A 129 -0.54 -0.34 -10.51
C PHE A 129 0.66 -0.88 -11.30
N ASP A 130 0.55 -2.10 -11.86
CA ASP A 130 1.57 -2.73 -12.72
C ASP A 130 2.00 -1.79 -13.85
N ARG A 131 1.05 -1.16 -14.55
CA ARG A 131 1.38 -0.22 -15.65
C ARG A 131 2.26 0.96 -15.21
N VAL A 132 2.07 1.48 -14.00
CA VAL A 132 2.92 2.56 -13.48
C VAL A 132 4.30 2.04 -13.09
N VAL A 133 4.35 0.85 -12.50
CA VAL A 133 5.63 0.18 -12.18
C VAL A 133 6.41 -0.14 -13.46
N GLU A 134 5.76 -0.60 -14.51
CA GLU A 134 6.37 -0.84 -15.83
C GLU A 134 6.87 0.46 -16.46
N GLU A 135 6.10 1.56 -16.37
CA GLU A 135 6.53 2.88 -16.82
C GLU A 135 7.78 3.34 -16.07
N ALA A 136 7.78 3.24 -14.75
CA ALA A 136 8.93 3.59 -13.91
C ALA A 136 10.15 2.74 -14.26
N ALA A 137 9.98 1.43 -14.43
CA ALA A 137 11.06 0.51 -14.77
C ALA A 137 11.69 0.77 -16.16
N ALA A 138 10.92 1.34 -17.08
CA ALA A 138 11.43 1.71 -18.40
C ALA A 138 12.18 3.05 -18.41
N ALA A 139 11.98 3.89 -17.40
CA ALA A 139 12.44 5.29 -17.39
C ALA A 139 13.51 5.57 -16.32
N SER A 140 13.76 4.67 -15.35
CA SER A 140 14.60 4.96 -14.18
C SER A 140 15.30 3.72 -13.64
N ASP A 141 16.41 3.94 -12.93
CA ASP A 141 17.12 2.91 -12.18
C ASP A 141 16.64 2.81 -10.72
N VAL A 142 16.24 3.93 -10.12
CA VAL A 142 15.72 4.02 -8.75
C VAL A 142 14.48 4.93 -8.71
N ALA A 143 13.30 4.33 -8.60
CA ALA A 143 12.04 5.08 -8.56
C ALA A 143 11.39 5.07 -7.17
N VAL A 144 10.85 6.23 -6.77
CA VAL A 144 9.93 6.36 -5.63
C VAL A 144 8.50 6.45 -6.15
N LEU A 145 7.62 5.59 -5.63
CA LEU A 145 6.18 5.64 -5.87
C LEU A 145 5.47 5.98 -4.55
N VAL A 146 4.96 7.19 -4.41
CA VAL A 146 4.15 7.57 -3.24
C VAL A 146 2.70 7.20 -3.48
N SER A 147 2.21 6.25 -2.70
CA SER A 147 0.92 5.61 -2.84
C SER A 147 0.23 5.42 -1.48
N HIS A 148 -0.49 4.32 -1.28
CA HIS A 148 -1.37 4.13 -0.12
C HIS A 148 -1.16 2.76 0.50
N GLY A 149 -1.53 2.62 1.79
CA GLY A 149 -1.18 1.46 2.58
C GLY A 149 -1.77 0.14 2.08
N ALA A 150 -3.05 0.10 1.73
CA ALA A 150 -3.71 -1.13 1.33
C ALA A 150 -3.24 -1.59 -0.07
N VAL A 151 -3.16 -0.70 -1.04
CA VAL A 151 -2.73 -1.07 -2.40
C VAL A 151 -1.26 -1.49 -2.45
N ILE A 152 -0.37 -0.86 -1.68
CA ILE A 152 1.04 -1.27 -1.59
C ILE A 152 1.13 -2.71 -1.05
N ARG A 153 0.44 -3.01 0.05
CA ARG A 153 0.44 -4.34 0.69
C ARG A 153 -0.14 -5.42 -0.23
N ALA A 154 -1.27 -5.12 -0.89
CA ALA A 154 -1.89 -6.04 -1.85
C ALA A 154 -0.97 -6.31 -3.04
N TRP A 155 -0.37 -5.27 -3.61
CA TRP A 155 0.50 -5.38 -4.76
C TRP A 155 1.80 -6.13 -4.42
N ALA A 156 2.44 -5.79 -3.30
CA ALA A 156 3.66 -6.47 -2.87
C ALA A 156 3.40 -7.97 -2.62
N GLY A 157 2.31 -8.32 -1.92
CA GLY A 157 1.94 -9.73 -1.69
C GLY A 157 1.66 -10.50 -2.98
N ALA A 158 1.05 -9.86 -3.97
CA ALA A 158 0.71 -10.49 -5.24
C ALA A 158 1.84 -10.53 -6.28
N ARG A 159 2.89 -9.72 -6.15
CA ARG A 159 3.93 -9.51 -7.18
C ARG A 159 5.35 -9.80 -6.73
N CYS A 160 5.62 -9.89 -5.43
CA CYS A 160 6.94 -10.20 -4.92
C CYS A 160 7.03 -11.67 -4.53
N GLU A 161 8.10 -12.34 -4.96
CA GLU A 161 8.29 -13.79 -4.76
C GLU A 161 8.44 -14.18 -3.28
N ASP A 162 8.93 -13.26 -2.46
CA ASP A 162 9.29 -13.45 -1.05
C ASP A 162 8.37 -12.68 -0.07
N VAL A 163 7.31 -12.04 -0.57
CA VAL A 163 6.28 -11.41 0.27
C VAL A 163 5.07 -12.33 0.37
N THR A 164 4.89 -12.96 1.53
CA THR A 164 3.73 -13.79 1.81
C THR A 164 2.52 -12.97 2.25
N VAL A 165 1.31 -13.55 2.16
CA VAL A 165 0.09 -12.93 2.72
C VAL A 165 0.25 -12.67 4.22
N GLY A 166 0.86 -13.60 4.95
CA GLY A 166 1.17 -13.44 6.38
C GLY A 166 2.05 -12.23 6.66
N LEU A 167 3.14 -12.08 5.89
CA LEU A 167 4.02 -10.91 6.03
C LEU A 167 3.26 -9.61 5.76
N ALA A 168 2.46 -9.54 4.69
CA ALA A 168 1.65 -8.38 4.37
C ALA A 168 0.56 -8.09 5.41
N ALA A 169 0.01 -9.12 6.07
CA ALA A 169 -1.02 -8.99 7.12
C ALA A 169 -0.43 -8.50 8.45
N GLU A 170 0.71 -9.06 8.86
CA GLU A 170 1.33 -8.82 10.15
C GLU A 170 2.17 -7.53 10.19
N ASN A 171 2.56 -7.02 9.02
CA ASN A 171 3.38 -5.82 8.90
C ASN A 171 2.60 -4.70 8.18
N PRO A 172 1.68 -4.01 8.88
CA PRO A 172 1.05 -2.82 8.34
C PRO A 172 2.11 -1.75 8.08
N LEU A 173 1.79 -0.82 7.19
CA LEU A 173 2.66 0.34 6.93
C LEU A 173 2.12 1.54 7.69
N SER A 174 2.90 2.13 8.58
CA SER A 174 2.65 3.46 9.14
C SER A 174 2.65 4.53 8.05
N ASN A 175 2.11 5.70 8.35
CA ASN A 175 2.22 6.85 7.44
C ASN A 175 3.71 7.16 7.16
N THR A 176 4.08 7.22 5.89
CA THR A 176 5.46 7.26 5.37
C THR A 176 6.31 6.00 5.61
N GLY A 177 5.70 4.89 6.02
CA GLY A 177 6.33 3.58 5.94
C GLY A 177 6.54 3.16 4.48
N ALA A 178 7.47 2.25 4.24
CA ALA A 178 7.91 1.90 2.89
C ALA A 178 8.17 0.42 2.67
N VAL A 179 8.00 -0.02 1.42
CA VAL A 179 8.45 -1.31 0.93
C VAL A 179 9.51 -1.08 -0.15
N LEU A 180 10.72 -1.53 0.08
CA LEU A 180 11.85 -1.42 -0.82
C LEU A 180 12.03 -2.74 -1.56
N LEU A 181 12.08 -2.66 -2.88
CA LEU A 181 12.13 -3.80 -3.77
C LEU A 181 13.27 -3.66 -4.77
N THR A 182 13.80 -4.78 -5.18
CA THR A 182 14.75 -4.87 -6.30
C THR A 182 14.26 -5.86 -7.33
N GLY A 183 14.52 -5.60 -8.60
CA GLY A 183 14.12 -6.51 -9.68
C GLY A 183 13.72 -5.82 -10.97
N THR A 184 12.81 -6.47 -11.66
CA THR A 184 12.22 -6.02 -12.93
C THR A 184 10.73 -6.39 -12.93
N PRO A 185 9.89 -5.78 -13.80
CA PRO A 185 8.50 -6.16 -13.93
C PRO A 185 8.32 -7.68 -14.06
N GLY A 186 7.48 -8.25 -13.20
CA GLY A 186 7.21 -9.70 -13.11
C GLY A 186 8.22 -10.51 -12.26
N ARG A 187 9.29 -9.88 -11.75
CA ARG A 187 10.30 -10.54 -10.89
C ARG A 187 10.81 -9.58 -9.82
N TRP A 188 9.96 -9.31 -8.84
CA TRP A 188 10.29 -8.44 -7.71
C TRP A 188 10.71 -9.26 -6.49
N ARG A 189 11.72 -8.76 -5.76
CA ARG A 189 12.17 -9.28 -4.47
C ARG A 189 12.15 -8.19 -3.43
N LEU A 190 11.76 -8.55 -2.23
CA LEU A 190 11.80 -7.67 -1.08
C LEU A 190 13.26 -7.41 -0.68
N GLU A 191 13.64 -6.14 -0.63
CA GLU A 191 14.91 -5.71 -0.06
C GLU A 191 14.70 -5.36 1.43
N GLU A 192 13.68 -4.56 1.71
CA GLU A 192 13.36 -4.14 3.06
C GLU A 192 11.87 -3.77 3.20
N TRP A 193 11.32 -4.03 4.38
CA TRP A 193 9.97 -3.63 4.76
C TRP A 193 10.04 -2.72 5.99
N HIS A 194 9.97 -1.41 5.78
CA HIS A 194 9.89 -0.41 6.84
C HIS A 194 8.43 -0.21 7.26
N ALA A 195 7.99 -0.91 8.29
CA ALA A 195 6.64 -0.78 8.81
C ALA A 195 6.39 0.60 9.42
N GLU A 196 7.40 1.18 10.09
CA GLU A 196 7.37 2.48 10.78
C GLU A 196 7.61 3.65 9.82
N ALA A 197 7.34 4.88 10.27
CA ALA A 197 7.62 6.08 9.48
C ALA A 197 9.12 6.23 9.17
N LEU A 198 9.50 6.44 7.91
CA LEU A 198 10.89 6.63 7.47
C LEU A 198 11.62 7.77 8.19
N GLY A 199 10.90 8.77 8.69
CA GLY A 199 11.47 9.86 9.50
C GLY A 199 11.80 9.48 10.95
N GLY A 200 11.58 8.22 11.34
CA GLY A 200 11.85 7.70 12.68
C GLY A 200 10.83 8.08 13.73
N ALA A 201 11.07 7.69 14.97
CA ALA A 201 10.13 7.75 16.09
C ALA A 201 9.58 9.16 16.41
N LEU A 202 10.24 10.24 16.03
CA LEU A 202 9.77 11.60 16.26
C LEU A 202 8.57 12.00 15.38
N VAL A 203 8.34 11.28 14.31
CA VAL A 203 7.24 11.51 13.36
C VAL A 203 6.37 10.26 13.16
N ASP A 204 6.61 9.20 13.92
CA ASP A 204 5.79 8.00 13.91
C ASP A 204 4.65 8.10 14.93
N ASP A 205 3.43 7.72 14.52
CA ASP A 205 2.25 7.65 15.39
C ASP A 205 1.34 6.48 14.94
N PRO A 206 1.75 5.24 15.23
CA PRO A 206 1.02 4.05 14.76
C PRO A 206 -0.40 3.94 15.32
N SER A 207 -0.71 4.67 16.38
CA SER A 207 -2.06 4.69 16.97
C SER A 207 -3.09 5.41 16.10
N ARG A 208 -2.65 6.17 15.09
CA ARG A 208 -3.48 7.02 14.21
C ARG A 208 -3.16 6.88 12.72
N ASP A 209 -2.66 5.73 12.33
CA ASP A 209 -2.36 5.42 10.93
C ASP A 209 -3.60 5.04 10.10
N GLY A 210 -4.74 4.85 10.76
CA GLY A 210 -6.00 4.48 10.12
C GLY A 210 -6.04 3.03 9.65
N PRO A 211 -7.13 2.62 8.97
CA PRO A 211 -7.45 1.20 8.72
C PRO A 211 -6.35 0.42 7.98
N ALA A 212 -5.66 1.05 7.06
CA ALA A 212 -4.60 0.40 6.28
C ALA A 212 -3.26 0.27 7.04
N GLY A 213 -3.09 1.01 8.14
CA GLY A 213 -1.92 1.00 9.01
C GLY A 213 -2.08 0.12 10.25
N GLU A 214 -3.19 -0.59 10.40
CA GLU A 214 -3.44 -1.45 11.55
C GLU A 214 -3.12 -2.92 11.26
N PRO A 215 -2.58 -3.66 12.26
CA PRO A 215 -2.41 -5.11 12.14
C PRO A 215 -3.77 -5.81 11.99
N VAL A 216 -3.83 -6.81 11.12
CA VAL A 216 -5.01 -7.67 11.01
C VAL A 216 -4.92 -8.74 12.08
N PRO A 217 -5.96 -8.96 12.91
CA PRO A 217 -5.95 -10.06 13.86
C PRO A 217 -5.65 -11.40 13.16
N ALA A 218 -4.74 -12.20 13.70
CA ALA A 218 -4.28 -13.48 13.13
C ALA A 218 -5.40 -14.47 12.75
N ALA A 219 -6.58 -14.35 13.34
CA ALA A 219 -7.76 -15.14 13.00
C ALA A 219 -8.28 -14.93 11.56
N VAL A 220 -7.91 -13.81 10.91
CA VAL A 220 -8.32 -13.51 9.54
C VAL A 220 -7.30 -14.04 8.52
N ALA A 221 -6.02 -14.05 8.88
CA ALA A 221 -4.95 -14.55 8.03
C ALA A 221 -4.94 -16.08 7.87
N SER A 222 -5.56 -16.83 8.80
CA SER A 222 -5.54 -18.29 8.84
C SER A 222 -6.74 -18.99 8.19
N ALA A 223 -7.70 -18.25 7.62
CA ALA A 223 -8.91 -18.84 7.04
C ALA A 223 -8.68 -19.54 5.68
N ASP A 224 -7.57 -19.28 5.01
CA ASP A 224 -7.29 -19.82 3.66
C ASP A 224 -6.39 -21.08 3.64
N ASP A 225 -5.94 -21.59 4.78
CA ASP A 225 -5.09 -22.81 4.82
C ASP A 225 -5.90 -24.13 4.97
N ALA A 226 -7.24 -24.06 4.92
CA ALA A 226 -8.12 -25.21 4.87
C ALA A 226 -8.33 -25.63 3.39
N GLY A 227 -7.36 -26.34 2.83
CA GLY A 227 -7.50 -27.06 1.57
C GLY A 227 -8.76 -27.93 1.54
N PRO A 228 -9.32 -28.25 0.35
CA PRO A 228 -10.58 -28.98 0.22
C PRO A 228 -10.49 -30.34 0.89
N ALA A 229 -11.38 -30.60 1.84
CA ALA A 229 -11.49 -31.87 2.54
C ALA A 229 -11.62 -33.03 1.54
N ALA A 230 -10.60 -33.88 1.49
CA ALA A 230 -10.59 -35.08 0.68
C ALA A 230 -11.81 -35.96 1.05
N GLY A 231 -12.71 -36.14 0.08
CA GLY A 231 -13.88 -36.98 0.21
C GLY A 231 -13.51 -38.40 0.61
N ARG A 232 -14.03 -38.85 1.72
CA ARG A 232 -13.94 -40.28 2.13
C ARG A 232 -14.69 -41.15 1.11
N PRO A 233 -14.10 -42.22 0.58
CA PRO A 233 -14.83 -43.16 -0.24
C PRO A 233 -15.78 -43.98 0.65
N GLY A 234 -17.08 -43.97 0.27
CA GLY A 234 -18.10 -44.76 0.94
C GLY A 234 -17.79 -46.27 0.85
N ARG A 235 -17.74 -46.93 1.99
CA ARG A 235 -17.79 -48.38 2.08
C ARG A 235 -19.20 -48.87 1.70
N ARG A 236 -19.31 -49.56 0.60
CA ARG A 236 -20.44 -50.46 0.35
C ARG A 236 -20.16 -51.80 1.10
N GLY A 237 -21.08 -52.23 1.87
CA GLY A 237 -21.26 -53.54 2.41
C GLY A 237 -22.75 -53.83 2.51
#